data_b1996adaaa7b3da9c1af29aaa0564558
#
_entry.id   b1996adaaa7b3da9c1af29aaa0564558
#
_cell.length_a   1.000
_cell.length_b   1.000
_cell.length_c   1.000
_cell.angle_alpha   90.00
_cell.angle_beta   90.00
_cell.angle_gamma   90.00
#
_symmetry.space_group_name_H-M   'P 1'
#
loop_
_entity.id
_entity.type
_entity.pdbx_description
1 polymer ?
#
loop_
_entity_poly.entity_id
_entity_poly.type
_entity_poly.pdbx_seq_one_letter_code
_entity_poly.pdbx_strand_id
1 'polypeptide(L)'
;MNHLFSFEIRRADASDSEAIAAAHLDSIRSIGPGYYDDAIVRDWGARVQAGLYLRAMKRGEVFFIAIDGRDSARTVLGFASHSVDGTQHRVGVYVRGSVARRGVGSALFRAAEDHAIASGAASLRIDASLAAVDFYKRHGFDDVGRGVHRLWSGRSMPCVFMSKSLSSRVQRGTIALPRHTSRLTLRDMYAADFEAVHAYASDPDVTRYMFYGPRSEEDTRAYLERVLATQVSTPRRVWELAIVETAEDRLVGACDLTLEHSDEADLGFMLSREVWGRGYATEAARALVRAGFDELGVKRIFATCDVANHASARVLEKAGLRREATLDRHKFAKEMWCTSFLYAITFEQWLETRYD
;
A
#
# COMPACT_ATOMS: atom_id res chain seq x y z
N MET A 1 -0.10 6.07 29.91
CA MET A 1 0.68 5.17 29.03
C MET A 1 -0.30 4.46 28.12
N ASN A 2 -0.52 4.99 26.91
CA ASN A 2 -1.32 4.29 25.89
C ASN A 2 -0.47 3.15 25.34
N HIS A 3 -0.74 1.93 25.79
CA HIS A 3 -0.16 0.73 25.18
C HIS A 3 -0.78 0.55 23.80
N LEU A 4 -0.03 0.91 22.76
CA LEU A 4 -0.38 0.67 21.37
C LEU A 4 -0.70 -0.82 21.18
N PHE A 5 -1.89 -1.10 20.64
CA PHE A 5 -2.30 -2.45 20.26
C PHE A 5 -1.38 -2.93 19.12
N SER A 6 -0.65 -4.01 19.32
CA SER A 6 0.27 -4.58 18.33
C SER A 6 -0.05 -6.03 18.07
N PHE A 7 0.10 -6.45 16.82
CA PHE A 7 -0.08 -7.83 16.41
C PHE A 7 0.88 -8.15 15.26
N GLU A 8 1.17 -9.43 15.10
CA GLU A 8 2.03 -9.99 14.06
C GLU A 8 1.18 -10.85 13.13
N ILE A 9 1.43 -10.76 11.81
CA ILE A 9 0.83 -11.66 10.81
C ILE A 9 1.87 -12.69 10.38
N ARG A 10 1.49 -13.97 10.42
CA ARG A 10 2.29 -15.04 9.84
C ARG A 10 1.44 -16.09 9.15
N ARG A 11 2.08 -16.90 8.32
CA ARG A 11 1.45 -18.11 7.79
C ARG A 11 1.21 -19.10 8.92
N ALA A 12 0.04 -19.72 8.92
CA ALA A 12 -0.33 -20.74 9.88
C ALA A 12 0.19 -22.12 9.47
N ASP A 13 0.41 -22.97 10.45
CA ASP A 13 0.71 -24.38 10.29
C ASP A 13 -0.35 -25.26 11.01
N ALA A 14 -0.15 -26.58 10.98
CA ALA A 14 -1.10 -27.53 11.54
C ALA A 14 -1.32 -27.37 13.06
N SER A 15 -0.32 -26.89 13.80
CA SER A 15 -0.41 -26.67 15.25
C SER A 15 -1.34 -25.51 15.62
N ASP A 16 -1.61 -24.60 14.69
CA ASP A 16 -2.51 -23.45 14.89
C ASP A 16 -4.01 -23.80 14.76
N SER A 17 -4.34 -25.01 14.34
CA SER A 17 -5.70 -25.41 13.96
C SER A 17 -6.74 -25.23 15.07
N GLU A 18 -6.38 -25.47 16.33
CA GLU A 18 -7.27 -25.25 17.48
C GLU A 18 -7.49 -23.77 17.75
N ALA A 19 -6.44 -22.97 17.67
CA ALA A 19 -6.50 -21.52 17.88
C ALA A 19 -7.30 -20.82 16.77
N ILE A 20 -7.16 -21.28 15.51
CA ILE A 20 -7.97 -20.84 14.37
C ILE A 20 -9.45 -21.18 14.60
N ALA A 21 -9.76 -22.41 15.03
CA ALA A 21 -11.14 -22.81 15.34
C ALA A 21 -11.74 -21.93 16.44
N ALA A 22 -10.98 -21.65 17.50
CA ALA A 22 -11.43 -20.79 18.60
C ALA A 22 -11.69 -19.36 18.13
N ALA A 23 -10.82 -18.78 17.28
CA ALA A 23 -11.01 -17.46 16.70
C ALA A 23 -12.21 -17.39 15.76
N HIS A 24 -12.47 -18.46 14.98
CA HIS A 24 -13.63 -18.54 14.10
C HIS A 24 -14.94 -18.56 14.89
N LEU A 25 -15.02 -19.42 15.91
CA LEU A 25 -16.22 -19.50 16.78
C LEU A 25 -16.49 -18.17 17.49
N ASP A 26 -15.44 -17.51 17.96
CA ASP A 26 -15.56 -16.18 18.60
C ASP A 26 -16.13 -15.17 17.59
N SER A 27 -15.58 -15.10 16.38
CA SER A 27 -16.06 -14.22 15.31
C SER A 27 -17.54 -14.45 15.00
N ILE A 28 -17.95 -15.71 14.80
CA ILE A 28 -19.35 -16.05 14.51
C ILE A 28 -20.26 -15.59 15.64
N ARG A 29 -19.90 -15.89 16.90
CA ARG A 29 -20.73 -15.61 18.07
C ARG A 29 -20.79 -14.12 18.42
N SER A 30 -19.75 -13.38 18.12
CA SER A 30 -19.67 -11.95 18.44
C SER A 30 -20.34 -11.07 17.39
N ILE A 31 -20.28 -11.47 16.10
CA ILE A 31 -20.70 -10.63 14.98
C ILE A 31 -22.02 -11.15 14.36
N GLY A 32 -22.22 -12.46 14.32
CA GLY A 32 -23.37 -13.10 13.70
C GLY A 32 -24.74 -12.64 14.21
N PRO A 33 -24.97 -12.52 15.53
CA PRO A 33 -26.27 -12.16 16.09
C PRO A 33 -26.84 -10.82 15.63
N GLY A 34 -25.99 -9.88 15.19
CA GLY A 34 -26.43 -8.61 14.63
C GLY A 34 -27.03 -8.71 13.22
N TYR A 35 -26.90 -9.86 12.54
CA TYR A 35 -27.26 -10.04 11.13
C TYR A 35 -28.08 -11.29 10.85
N TYR A 36 -28.08 -12.27 11.76
CA TYR A 36 -28.72 -13.56 11.62
C TYR A 36 -29.45 -13.98 12.90
N ASP A 37 -30.46 -14.79 12.76
CA ASP A 37 -31.14 -15.40 13.90
C ASP A 37 -30.23 -16.43 14.63
N ASP A 38 -30.59 -16.72 15.87
CA ASP A 38 -29.83 -17.63 16.73
C ASP A 38 -29.68 -19.04 16.14
N ALA A 39 -30.67 -19.52 15.35
CA ALA A 39 -30.60 -20.83 14.75
C ALA A 39 -29.55 -20.90 13.64
N ILE A 40 -29.42 -19.84 12.83
CA ILE A 40 -28.40 -19.72 11.81
C ILE A 40 -27.01 -19.59 12.49
N VAL A 41 -26.88 -18.75 13.51
CA VAL A 41 -25.60 -18.55 14.21
C VAL A 41 -25.10 -19.83 14.85
N ARG A 42 -25.97 -20.57 15.53
CA ARG A 42 -25.64 -21.89 16.13
C ARG A 42 -25.21 -22.91 15.08
N ASP A 43 -25.96 -23.01 13.98
CA ASP A 43 -25.66 -23.96 12.91
C ASP A 43 -24.37 -23.63 12.17
N TRP A 44 -24.12 -22.34 11.92
CA TRP A 44 -22.89 -21.88 11.30
C TRP A 44 -21.62 -22.28 12.10
N GLY A 45 -21.68 -22.17 13.43
CA GLY A 45 -20.60 -22.58 14.32
C GLY A 45 -20.54 -24.10 14.64
N ALA A 46 -21.56 -24.88 14.29
CA ALA A 46 -21.76 -26.25 14.82
C ALA A 46 -20.61 -27.23 14.50
N ARG A 47 -19.89 -27.04 13.38
CA ARG A 47 -18.78 -27.91 12.96
C ARG A 47 -17.42 -27.23 12.92
N VAL A 48 -17.32 -26.05 13.48
CA VAL A 48 -16.04 -25.35 13.59
C VAL A 48 -15.21 -26.02 14.68
N GLN A 49 -14.18 -26.77 14.25
CA GLN A 49 -13.24 -27.50 15.10
C GLN A 49 -11.90 -27.67 14.38
N ALA A 50 -10.81 -27.93 15.11
CA ALA A 50 -9.45 -28.04 14.57
C ALA A 50 -9.35 -28.94 13.32
N GLY A 51 -10.05 -30.09 13.33
CA GLY A 51 -10.04 -31.01 12.21
C GLY A 51 -10.54 -30.47 10.88
N LEU A 52 -11.36 -29.40 10.89
CA LEU A 52 -11.78 -28.70 9.68
C LEU A 52 -10.59 -28.06 8.97
N TYR A 53 -9.78 -27.32 9.71
CA TYR A 53 -8.61 -26.59 9.20
C TYR A 53 -7.48 -27.52 8.79
N LEU A 54 -7.22 -28.58 9.57
CA LEU A 54 -6.23 -29.62 9.20
C LEU A 54 -6.56 -30.26 7.86
N ARG A 55 -7.85 -30.57 7.60
CA ARG A 55 -8.26 -31.10 6.30
C ARG A 55 -8.15 -30.07 5.18
N ALA A 56 -8.46 -28.81 5.46
CA ALA A 56 -8.34 -27.72 4.49
C ALA A 56 -6.86 -27.47 4.11
N MET A 57 -5.95 -27.42 5.08
CA MET A 57 -4.51 -27.31 4.85
C MET A 57 -3.96 -28.49 4.02
N LYS A 58 -4.40 -29.73 4.31
CA LYS A 58 -4.02 -30.89 3.52
C LYS A 58 -4.50 -30.85 2.07
N ARG A 59 -5.57 -30.11 1.77
CA ARG A 59 -6.07 -29.87 0.40
C ARG A 59 -5.40 -28.67 -0.27
N GLY A 60 -4.43 -28.02 0.39
CA GLY A 60 -3.69 -26.89 -0.17
C GLY A 60 -4.26 -25.50 0.16
N GLU A 61 -5.31 -25.42 1.02
CA GLU A 61 -5.76 -24.12 1.51
C GLU A 61 -4.72 -23.52 2.44
N VAL A 62 -4.34 -22.26 2.21
CA VAL A 62 -3.34 -21.54 2.99
C VAL A 62 -4.03 -20.60 3.97
N PHE A 63 -3.56 -20.62 5.21
CA PHE A 63 -4.08 -19.77 6.27
C PHE A 63 -3.01 -18.79 6.75
N PHE A 64 -3.44 -17.57 7.07
CA PHE A 64 -2.66 -16.55 7.74
C PHE A 64 -3.34 -16.23 9.07
N ILE A 65 -2.58 -16.07 10.14
CA ILE A 65 -3.09 -15.75 11.47
C ILE A 65 -2.49 -14.44 11.98
N ALA A 66 -3.30 -13.70 12.73
CA ALA A 66 -2.88 -12.56 13.51
C ALA A 66 -2.67 -12.99 14.95
N ILE A 67 -1.51 -12.72 15.52
CA ILE A 67 -1.12 -13.10 16.88
C ILE A 67 -0.97 -11.83 17.71
N ASP A 68 -1.50 -11.80 18.93
CA ASP A 68 -1.25 -10.68 19.86
C ASP A 68 0.24 -10.63 20.21
N GLY A 69 0.88 -9.52 19.85
CA GLY A 69 2.32 -9.32 20.09
C GLY A 69 2.68 -9.09 21.56
N ARG A 70 1.71 -8.94 22.45
CA ARG A 70 1.90 -8.65 23.88
C ARG A 70 1.56 -9.84 24.78
N ASP A 71 0.87 -10.82 24.23
CA ASP A 71 0.44 -12.00 24.98
C ASP A 71 1.50 -13.09 24.89
N SER A 72 2.06 -13.50 26.02
CA SER A 72 2.99 -14.63 26.11
C SER A 72 2.37 -15.95 25.63
N ALA A 73 1.04 -16.08 25.70
CA ALA A 73 0.29 -17.21 25.18
C ALA A 73 0.11 -17.16 23.65
N ARG A 74 0.54 -16.05 23.00
CA ARG A 74 0.46 -15.86 21.54
C ARG A 74 -0.96 -16.11 21.00
N THR A 75 -1.95 -15.52 21.66
CA THR A 75 -3.37 -15.69 21.30
C THR A 75 -3.63 -15.30 19.84
N VAL A 76 -4.30 -16.18 19.09
CA VAL A 76 -4.75 -15.91 17.72
C VAL A 76 -5.96 -14.97 17.76
N LEU A 77 -5.80 -13.78 17.21
CA LEU A 77 -6.80 -12.70 17.16
C LEU A 77 -7.77 -12.85 16.00
N GLY A 78 -7.38 -13.57 14.97
CA GLY A 78 -8.15 -13.83 13.76
C GLY A 78 -7.33 -14.57 12.73
N PHE A 79 -7.96 -14.91 11.63
CA PHE A 79 -7.28 -15.55 10.50
C PHE A 79 -7.90 -15.12 9.16
N ALA A 80 -7.11 -15.28 8.10
CA ALA A 80 -7.58 -15.27 6.72
C ALA A 80 -7.20 -16.58 6.03
N SER A 81 -7.97 -16.99 5.04
CA SER A 81 -7.64 -18.13 4.19
C SER A 81 -7.62 -17.74 2.71
N HIS A 82 -6.80 -18.45 1.95
CA HIS A 82 -6.81 -18.46 0.50
C HIS A 82 -6.88 -19.90 0.01
N SER A 83 -7.86 -20.20 -0.83
CA SER A 83 -8.02 -21.50 -1.48
C SER A 83 -8.25 -21.34 -2.98
N VAL A 84 -7.93 -22.40 -3.73
CA VAL A 84 -8.13 -22.47 -5.18
C VAL A 84 -9.10 -23.62 -5.45
N ASP A 85 -10.18 -23.32 -6.18
CA ASP A 85 -11.15 -24.29 -6.64
C ASP A 85 -11.27 -24.18 -8.17
N GLY A 86 -10.67 -25.13 -8.87
CA GLY A 86 -10.46 -25.04 -10.31
C GLY A 86 -9.61 -23.81 -10.67
N THR A 87 -10.20 -22.84 -11.34
CA THR A 87 -9.57 -21.55 -11.68
C THR A 87 -10.00 -20.40 -10.74
N GLN A 88 -10.82 -20.70 -9.73
CA GLN A 88 -11.37 -19.69 -8.85
C GLN A 88 -10.54 -19.56 -7.57
N HIS A 89 -10.03 -18.38 -7.32
CA HIS A 89 -9.36 -18.03 -6.08
C HIS A 89 -10.36 -17.45 -5.08
N ARG A 90 -10.45 -18.08 -3.92
CA ARG A 90 -11.39 -17.72 -2.85
C ARG A 90 -10.62 -17.27 -1.62
N VAL A 91 -11.17 -16.28 -0.93
CA VAL A 91 -10.62 -15.77 0.34
C VAL A 91 -11.70 -15.75 1.42
N GLY A 92 -11.26 -15.84 2.67
CA GLY A 92 -12.11 -15.67 3.84
C GLY A 92 -11.36 -14.97 4.95
N VAL A 93 -12.04 -14.13 5.74
CA VAL A 93 -11.44 -13.42 6.88
C VAL A 93 -12.38 -13.50 8.08
N TYR A 94 -11.82 -13.89 9.22
CA TYR A 94 -12.52 -13.98 10.50
C TYR A 94 -11.66 -13.35 11.60
N VAL A 95 -12.24 -12.47 12.39
CA VAL A 95 -11.56 -11.75 13.46
C VAL A 95 -12.38 -11.83 14.74
N ARG A 96 -11.73 -12.06 15.88
CA ARG A 96 -12.42 -12.04 17.19
C ARG A 96 -13.14 -10.71 17.40
N GLY A 97 -14.31 -10.76 18.03
CA GLY A 97 -15.12 -9.57 18.27
C GLY A 97 -14.40 -8.50 19.09
N SER A 98 -13.57 -8.92 20.05
CA SER A 98 -12.80 -8.03 20.93
C SER A 98 -11.75 -7.16 20.23
N VAL A 99 -11.33 -7.55 19.03
CA VAL A 99 -10.32 -6.81 18.23
C VAL A 99 -10.85 -6.37 16.87
N ALA A 100 -12.16 -6.48 16.64
CA ALA A 100 -12.80 -5.96 15.44
C ALA A 100 -12.58 -4.44 15.32
N ARG A 101 -12.45 -3.95 14.07
CA ARG A 101 -12.19 -2.53 13.72
C ARG A 101 -10.85 -1.97 14.22
N ARG A 102 -9.89 -2.83 14.58
CA ARG A 102 -8.52 -2.43 14.97
C ARG A 102 -7.46 -2.73 13.90
N GLY A 103 -7.86 -2.85 12.64
CA GLY A 103 -6.96 -3.11 11.51
C GLY A 103 -6.58 -4.57 11.26
N VAL A 104 -6.83 -5.48 12.24
CA VAL A 104 -6.46 -6.91 12.16
C VAL A 104 -7.02 -7.59 10.90
N GLY A 105 -8.31 -7.40 10.61
CA GLY A 105 -8.95 -8.00 9.43
C GLY A 105 -8.35 -7.52 8.12
N SER A 106 -8.01 -6.23 8.04
CA SER A 106 -7.37 -5.65 6.84
C SER A 106 -5.96 -6.16 6.61
N ALA A 107 -5.18 -6.36 7.68
CA ALA A 107 -3.85 -6.95 7.59
C ALA A 107 -3.89 -8.42 7.16
N LEU A 108 -4.80 -9.20 7.76
CA LEU A 108 -5.03 -10.61 7.38
C LEU A 108 -5.49 -10.74 5.93
N PHE A 109 -6.45 -9.91 5.51
CA PHE A 109 -6.93 -9.92 4.13
C PHE A 109 -5.80 -9.65 3.14
N ARG A 110 -4.93 -8.66 3.43
CA ARG A 110 -3.78 -8.38 2.56
C ARG A 110 -2.84 -9.55 2.42
N ALA A 111 -2.50 -10.23 3.51
CA ALA A 111 -1.65 -11.42 3.46
C ALA A 111 -2.25 -12.53 2.57
N ALA A 112 -3.56 -12.77 2.67
CA ALA A 112 -4.27 -13.73 1.81
C ALA A 112 -4.34 -13.26 0.35
N GLU A 113 -4.58 -11.98 0.10
CA GLU A 113 -4.60 -11.38 -1.24
C GLU A 113 -3.23 -11.43 -1.90
N ASP A 114 -2.16 -11.08 -1.18
CA ASP A 114 -0.78 -11.15 -1.68
C ASP A 114 -0.40 -12.58 -2.05
N HIS A 115 -0.80 -13.55 -1.24
CA HIS A 115 -0.60 -14.97 -1.55
C HIS A 115 -1.40 -15.40 -2.78
N ALA A 116 -2.62 -14.95 -2.94
CA ALA A 116 -3.45 -15.26 -4.12
C ALA A 116 -2.82 -14.69 -5.40
N ILE A 117 -2.33 -13.44 -5.35
CA ILE A 117 -1.63 -12.80 -6.47
C ILE A 117 -0.36 -13.59 -6.83
N ALA A 118 0.44 -13.96 -5.83
CA ALA A 118 1.64 -14.79 -6.03
C ALA A 118 1.31 -16.18 -6.61
N SER A 119 0.08 -16.67 -6.38
CA SER A 119 -0.46 -17.91 -6.94
C SER A 119 -1.14 -17.73 -8.30
N GLY A 120 -1.02 -16.55 -8.93
CA GLY A 120 -1.55 -16.29 -10.28
C GLY A 120 -3.03 -15.89 -10.34
N ALA A 121 -3.64 -15.49 -9.21
CA ALA A 121 -5.04 -15.08 -9.20
C ALA A 121 -5.28 -13.81 -10.04
N ALA A 122 -6.18 -13.89 -11.03
CA ALA A 122 -6.67 -12.73 -11.77
C ALA A 122 -7.87 -12.06 -11.08
N SER A 123 -8.56 -12.78 -10.20
CA SER A 123 -9.66 -12.26 -9.39
C SER A 123 -9.81 -13.05 -8.09
N LEU A 124 -10.45 -12.45 -7.10
CA LEU A 124 -10.86 -13.09 -5.84
C LEU A 124 -12.37 -13.18 -5.78
N ARG A 125 -12.88 -14.23 -5.15
CA ARG A 125 -14.30 -14.42 -4.86
C ARG A 125 -14.54 -14.74 -3.39
N ILE A 126 -15.69 -14.31 -2.89
CA ILE A 126 -16.18 -14.63 -1.56
C ILE A 126 -17.70 -14.71 -1.54
N ASP A 127 -18.24 -15.64 -0.76
CA ASP A 127 -19.64 -15.64 -0.31
C ASP A 127 -19.66 -14.92 1.04
N ALA A 128 -19.76 -13.60 0.99
CA ALA A 128 -19.66 -12.75 2.17
C ALA A 128 -20.90 -12.89 3.06
N SER A 129 -20.71 -13.14 4.36
CA SER A 129 -21.80 -12.97 5.31
C SER A 129 -22.30 -11.52 5.29
N LEU A 130 -23.57 -11.29 5.65
CA LEU A 130 -24.15 -9.94 5.65
C LEU A 130 -23.33 -8.98 6.53
N ALA A 131 -22.72 -9.49 7.61
CA ALA A 131 -21.84 -8.74 8.50
C ALA A 131 -20.52 -8.28 7.85
N ALA A 132 -20.08 -8.96 6.80
CA ALA A 132 -18.76 -8.73 6.19
C ALA A 132 -18.83 -7.92 4.89
N VAL A 133 -20.02 -7.63 4.36
CA VAL A 133 -20.19 -6.94 3.07
C VAL A 133 -19.43 -5.61 3.01
N ASP A 134 -19.59 -4.75 4.00
CA ASP A 134 -18.94 -3.44 4.04
C ASP A 134 -17.41 -3.55 4.19
N PHE A 135 -16.94 -4.60 4.89
CA PHE A 135 -15.52 -4.88 4.98
C PHE A 135 -14.94 -5.19 3.58
N TYR A 136 -15.57 -6.09 2.82
CA TYR A 136 -15.08 -6.45 1.49
C TYR A 136 -15.24 -5.31 0.47
N LYS A 137 -16.31 -4.51 0.55
CA LYS A 137 -16.45 -3.29 -0.28
C LYS A 137 -15.29 -2.32 -0.07
N ARG A 138 -14.90 -2.07 1.19
CA ARG A 138 -13.74 -1.21 1.48
C ARG A 138 -12.41 -1.78 0.96
N HIS A 139 -12.35 -3.09 0.71
CA HIS A 139 -11.19 -3.77 0.12
C HIS A 139 -11.31 -3.96 -1.41
N GLY A 140 -12.26 -3.27 -2.05
CA GLY A 140 -12.39 -3.23 -3.51
C GLY A 140 -13.12 -4.43 -4.11
N PHE A 141 -13.99 -5.07 -3.35
CA PHE A 141 -14.91 -6.08 -3.89
C PHE A 141 -16.21 -5.43 -4.35
N ASP A 142 -16.69 -5.86 -5.50
CA ASP A 142 -18.00 -5.53 -6.03
C ASP A 142 -19.03 -6.60 -5.64
N ASP A 143 -20.26 -6.16 -5.41
CA ASP A 143 -21.43 -7.03 -5.22
C ASP A 143 -21.80 -7.62 -6.59
N VAL A 144 -21.76 -8.95 -6.72
CA VAL A 144 -22.10 -9.66 -7.96
C VAL A 144 -23.41 -10.45 -7.84
N GLY A 145 -24.08 -10.37 -6.70
CA GLY A 145 -25.37 -10.96 -6.49
C GLY A 145 -25.64 -11.40 -5.07
N ARG A 146 -26.91 -11.63 -4.77
CA ARG A 146 -27.35 -12.16 -3.47
C ARG A 146 -27.69 -13.64 -3.60
N GLY A 147 -27.39 -14.41 -2.54
CA GLY A 147 -27.63 -15.84 -2.53
C GLY A 147 -27.70 -16.41 -1.13
N VAL A 148 -27.53 -17.70 -1.05
CA VAL A 148 -27.53 -18.44 0.21
C VAL A 148 -26.34 -19.38 0.27
N HIS A 149 -25.67 -19.37 1.41
CA HIS A 149 -24.70 -20.38 1.77
C HIS A 149 -25.43 -21.54 2.48
N ARG A 150 -25.23 -22.78 2.02
CA ARG A 150 -25.81 -23.95 2.65
C ARG A 150 -24.95 -24.39 3.83
N LEU A 151 -25.51 -24.27 5.02
CA LEU A 151 -24.91 -24.79 6.25
C LEU A 151 -25.00 -26.31 6.31
N TRP A 152 -24.27 -26.91 7.24
CA TRP A 152 -24.20 -28.37 7.36
C TRP A 152 -25.55 -29.05 7.65
N SER A 153 -26.45 -28.40 8.36
CA SER A 153 -27.82 -28.90 8.60
C SER A 153 -28.70 -28.86 7.34
N GLY A 154 -28.21 -28.25 6.25
CA GLY A 154 -29.00 -27.91 5.08
C GLY A 154 -29.71 -26.57 5.17
N ARG A 155 -29.61 -25.86 6.31
CA ARG A 155 -30.16 -24.51 6.50
C ARG A 155 -29.52 -23.52 5.55
N SER A 156 -30.34 -22.62 5.01
CA SER A 156 -29.85 -21.52 4.14
C SER A 156 -29.46 -20.33 4.99
N MET A 157 -28.21 -19.86 4.84
CA MET A 157 -27.71 -18.62 5.41
C MET A 157 -27.61 -17.58 4.28
N PRO A 158 -28.37 -16.48 4.33
CA PRO A 158 -28.23 -15.40 3.33
C PRO A 158 -26.81 -14.87 3.25
N CYS A 159 -26.32 -14.68 2.04
CA CYS A 159 -24.99 -14.12 1.79
C CYS A 159 -25.00 -13.22 0.54
N VAL A 160 -23.92 -12.46 0.35
CA VAL A 160 -23.67 -11.67 -0.85
C VAL A 160 -22.48 -12.29 -1.56
N PHE A 161 -22.67 -12.65 -2.81
CA PHE A 161 -21.56 -13.06 -3.67
C PHE A 161 -20.80 -11.82 -4.09
N MET A 162 -19.51 -11.79 -3.79
CA MET A 162 -18.69 -10.66 -4.09
C MET A 162 -17.44 -11.08 -4.87
N SER A 163 -16.99 -10.23 -5.77
CA SER A 163 -15.81 -10.46 -6.59
C SER A 163 -14.91 -9.22 -6.60
N LYS A 164 -13.61 -9.46 -6.62
CA LYS A 164 -12.62 -8.42 -6.80
C LYS A 164 -11.72 -8.79 -7.97
N SER A 165 -11.65 -7.93 -8.98
CA SER A 165 -10.64 -8.06 -10.03
C SER A 165 -9.26 -7.70 -9.45
N LEU A 166 -8.28 -8.56 -9.69
CA LEU A 166 -6.89 -8.32 -9.38
C LEU A 166 -6.11 -7.87 -10.61
N SER A 167 -6.76 -7.82 -11.78
CA SER A 167 -6.13 -7.45 -13.05
C SER A 167 -5.56 -6.03 -13.04
N SER A 168 -6.13 -5.13 -12.24
CA SER A 168 -5.54 -3.80 -11.97
C SER A 168 -4.36 -3.85 -10.99
N ARG A 169 -4.15 -4.98 -10.27
CA ARG A 169 -3.01 -5.22 -9.37
C ARG A 169 -1.97 -6.18 -9.95
N VAL A 170 -2.26 -6.88 -11.06
CA VAL A 170 -1.29 -7.73 -11.78
C VAL A 170 -0.17 -6.90 -12.45
N GLN A 171 -0.33 -5.57 -12.48
CA GLN A 171 0.77 -4.65 -12.76
C GLN A 171 1.35 -4.03 -11.46
N ARG A 172 1.53 -4.79 -10.38
CA ARG A 172 2.45 -4.37 -9.32
C ARG A 172 3.83 -4.19 -9.95
N GLY A 173 4.38 -3.01 -9.84
CA GLY A 173 5.66 -2.65 -10.44
C GLY A 173 5.57 -1.54 -11.48
N THR A 174 4.38 -0.92 -11.67
CA THR A 174 4.26 0.29 -12.48
C THR A 174 3.27 1.28 -11.85
N ILE A 175 3.56 2.57 -12.02
CA ILE A 175 2.66 3.67 -11.63
C ILE A 175 1.75 3.99 -12.80
N ALA A 176 0.43 4.06 -12.57
CA ALA A 176 -0.53 4.49 -13.58
C ALA A 176 -0.35 5.99 -13.89
N LEU A 177 -0.12 6.32 -15.15
CA LEU A 177 0.13 7.66 -15.66
C LEU A 177 -0.82 7.99 -16.83
N PRO A 178 -1.21 9.26 -17.04
CA PRO A 178 -0.96 10.40 -16.15
C PRO A 178 -1.72 10.29 -14.82
N ARG A 179 -1.15 10.85 -13.75
CA ARG A 179 -1.78 10.90 -12.43
C ARG A 179 -2.27 12.30 -12.14
N HIS A 180 -3.57 12.44 -11.96
CA HIS A 180 -4.19 13.72 -11.62
C HIS A 180 -4.34 13.86 -10.10
N THR A 181 -4.08 15.07 -9.62
CA THR A 181 -4.34 15.50 -8.25
C THR A 181 -5.34 16.69 -8.29
N SER A 182 -5.50 17.41 -7.20
CA SER A 182 -6.43 18.57 -7.20
C SER A 182 -5.99 19.71 -8.13
N ARG A 183 -4.69 19.92 -8.30
CA ARG A 183 -4.12 21.05 -9.05
C ARG A 183 -3.03 20.65 -10.04
N LEU A 184 -2.56 19.39 -9.98
CA LEU A 184 -1.40 18.93 -10.73
C LEU A 184 -1.74 17.69 -11.57
N THR A 185 -1.04 17.57 -12.68
CA THR A 185 -0.92 16.34 -13.46
C THR A 185 0.52 15.88 -13.41
N LEU A 186 0.76 14.68 -12.88
CA LEU A 186 2.06 14.02 -12.92
C LEU A 186 2.08 13.07 -14.12
N ARG A 187 3.01 13.28 -15.03
CA ARG A 187 3.12 12.50 -16.28
C ARG A 187 4.57 12.21 -16.63
N ASP A 188 4.75 11.28 -17.51
CA ASP A 188 6.05 11.08 -18.15
C ASP A 188 6.53 12.37 -18.82
N MET A 189 7.86 12.59 -18.81
CA MET A 189 8.47 13.70 -19.53
C MET A 189 8.50 13.43 -21.03
N TYR A 190 8.46 14.48 -21.83
CA TYR A 190 8.59 14.44 -23.28
C TYR A 190 9.85 15.19 -23.70
N ALA A 191 10.36 14.89 -24.89
CA ALA A 191 11.48 15.65 -25.46
C ALA A 191 11.16 17.16 -25.60
N ALA A 192 9.88 17.48 -25.84
CA ALA A 192 9.38 18.86 -25.95
C ALA A 192 9.39 19.62 -24.60
N ASP A 193 9.59 18.96 -23.48
CA ASP A 193 9.65 19.60 -22.15
C ASP A 193 11.00 20.33 -21.91
N PHE A 194 11.95 20.24 -22.83
CA PHE A 194 13.32 20.73 -22.68
C PHE A 194 13.40 22.16 -22.13
N GLU A 195 12.71 23.10 -22.77
CA GLU A 195 12.75 24.52 -22.37
C GLU A 195 12.25 24.74 -20.94
N ALA A 196 11.14 24.09 -20.59
CA ALA A 196 10.55 24.19 -19.26
C ALA A 196 11.44 23.51 -18.19
N VAL A 197 12.06 22.38 -18.52
CA VAL A 197 13.01 21.68 -17.64
C VAL A 197 14.26 22.51 -17.45
N HIS A 198 14.83 23.08 -18.54
CA HIS A 198 16.02 23.89 -18.49
C HIS A 198 15.80 25.16 -17.66
N ALA A 199 14.64 25.81 -17.78
CA ALA A 199 14.31 27.02 -17.06
C ALA A 199 14.45 26.86 -15.54
N TYR A 200 14.00 25.75 -14.94
CA TYR A 200 14.16 25.53 -13.50
C TYR A 200 15.50 24.85 -13.15
N ALA A 201 16.03 23.98 -14.01
CA ALA A 201 17.25 23.25 -13.73
C ALA A 201 18.53 24.10 -13.84
N SER A 202 18.49 25.22 -14.59
CA SER A 202 19.56 26.21 -14.70
C SER A 202 19.49 27.31 -13.63
N ASP A 203 18.39 27.39 -12.84
CA ASP A 203 18.26 28.39 -11.77
C ASP A 203 19.16 28.02 -10.57
N PRO A 204 20.10 28.90 -10.18
CA PRO A 204 20.99 28.66 -9.03
C PRO A 204 20.25 28.48 -7.70
N ASP A 205 19.11 29.17 -7.50
CA ASP A 205 18.33 29.06 -6.28
C ASP A 205 17.65 27.70 -6.20
N VAL A 206 17.14 27.17 -7.33
CA VAL A 206 16.50 25.85 -7.41
C VAL A 206 17.54 24.75 -7.16
N THR A 207 18.74 24.88 -7.72
CA THR A 207 19.79 23.87 -7.59
C THR A 207 20.66 24.04 -6.34
N ARG A 208 20.39 25.05 -5.51
CA ARG A 208 21.22 25.42 -4.35
C ARG A 208 21.56 24.24 -3.45
N TYR A 209 20.58 23.41 -3.12
CA TYR A 209 20.72 22.26 -2.22
C TYR A 209 20.83 20.92 -2.96
N MET A 210 20.92 20.94 -4.29
CA MET A 210 21.12 19.73 -5.07
C MET A 210 22.59 19.31 -5.07
N PHE A 211 22.86 18.04 -5.32
CA PHE A 211 24.23 17.51 -5.43
C PHE A 211 24.95 17.91 -6.73
N TYR A 212 24.30 18.68 -7.57
CA TYR A 212 24.84 19.28 -8.80
C TYR A 212 24.53 20.78 -8.81
N GLY A 213 25.26 21.53 -9.65
CA GLY A 213 25.05 22.97 -9.87
C GLY A 213 23.93 23.24 -10.88
N PRO A 214 23.73 24.54 -11.23
CA PRO A 214 22.87 24.87 -12.35
C PRO A 214 23.32 24.12 -13.61
N ARG A 215 22.35 23.54 -14.31
CA ARG A 215 22.59 22.75 -15.52
C ARG A 215 22.82 23.68 -16.71
N SER A 216 23.84 23.38 -17.52
CA SER A 216 23.90 23.86 -18.89
C SER A 216 22.80 23.28 -19.77
N GLU A 217 22.62 23.81 -20.98
CA GLU A 217 21.70 23.18 -21.95
C GLU A 217 22.11 21.74 -22.27
N GLU A 218 23.42 21.48 -22.40
CA GLU A 218 23.98 20.16 -22.67
C GLU A 218 23.62 19.18 -21.52
N ASP A 219 23.82 19.61 -20.25
CA ASP A 219 23.46 18.81 -19.07
C ASP A 219 21.95 18.54 -19.01
N THR A 220 21.13 19.53 -19.37
CA THR A 220 19.67 19.37 -19.41
C THR A 220 19.24 18.40 -20.50
N ARG A 221 19.88 18.46 -21.67
CA ARG A 221 19.62 17.53 -22.78
C ARG A 221 19.99 16.10 -22.39
N ALA A 222 21.19 15.90 -21.86
CA ALA A 222 21.64 14.59 -21.38
C ALA A 222 20.75 14.03 -20.24
N TYR A 223 20.30 14.90 -19.34
CA TYR A 223 19.32 14.52 -18.30
C TYR A 223 18.02 14.02 -18.92
N LEU A 224 17.43 14.79 -19.85
CA LEU A 224 16.15 14.43 -20.46
C LEU A 224 16.24 13.14 -21.28
N GLU A 225 17.34 12.95 -22.03
CA GLU A 225 17.61 11.70 -22.76
C GLU A 225 17.65 10.49 -21.82
N ARG A 226 18.32 10.63 -20.66
CA ARG A 226 18.35 9.57 -19.64
C ARG A 226 16.96 9.30 -19.08
N VAL A 227 16.16 10.33 -18.78
CA VAL A 227 14.79 10.17 -18.30
C VAL A 227 13.94 9.41 -19.31
N LEU A 228 13.97 9.82 -20.59
CA LEU A 228 13.24 9.15 -21.66
C LEU A 228 13.65 7.68 -21.82
N ALA A 229 14.92 7.37 -21.67
CA ALA A 229 15.42 5.99 -21.73
C ALA A 229 14.92 5.15 -20.55
N THR A 230 14.80 5.71 -19.34
CA THR A 230 14.28 4.98 -18.18
C THR A 230 12.79 4.70 -18.25
N GLN A 231 12.02 5.53 -18.93
CA GLN A 231 10.56 5.36 -19.10
C GLN A 231 10.20 4.08 -19.85
N VAL A 232 11.00 3.67 -20.84
CA VAL A 232 10.78 2.48 -21.66
C VAL A 232 11.49 1.22 -21.13
N SER A 233 12.20 1.33 -20.01
CA SER A 233 12.91 0.20 -19.41
C SER A 233 11.95 -0.87 -18.89
N THR A 234 12.30 -2.13 -19.04
CA THR A 234 11.52 -3.27 -18.54
C THR A 234 12.41 -4.21 -17.75
N PRO A 235 12.19 -4.39 -16.42
CA PRO A 235 11.21 -3.66 -15.61
C PRO A 235 11.60 -2.18 -15.40
N ARG A 236 10.58 -1.30 -15.37
CA ARG A 236 10.79 0.10 -15.00
C ARG A 236 11.06 0.20 -13.50
N ARG A 237 12.10 0.93 -13.12
CA ARG A 237 12.50 1.14 -11.73
C ARG A 237 12.53 2.61 -11.33
N VAL A 238 12.46 3.52 -12.31
CA VAL A 238 12.53 4.96 -12.10
C VAL A 238 11.32 5.63 -12.73
N TRP A 239 10.53 6.31 -11.92
CA TRP A 239 9.43 7.17 -12.35
C TRP A 239 9.82 8.61 -12.10
N GLU A 240 10.57 9.20 -13.01
CA GLU A 240 10.90 10.62 -13.01
C GLU A 240 9.87 11.34 -13.86
N LEU A 241 8.99 12.12 -13.21
CA LEU A 241 7.75 12.65 -13.77
C LEU A 241 7.78 14.17 -13.83
N ALA A 242 7.21 14.72 -14.89
CA ALA A 242 6.88 16.13 -14.97
C ALA A 242 5.74 16.46 -14.00
N ILE A 243 5.89 17.56 -13.26
CA ILE A 243 4.81 18.19 -12.49
C ILE A 243 4.22 19.30 -13.37
N VAL A 244 2.97 19.10 -13.82
CA VAL A 244 2.25 20.05 -14.67
C VAL A 244 1.12 20.68 -13.88
N GLU A 245 1.05 22.01 -13.82
CA GLU A 245 -0.06 22.76 -13.25
C GLU A 245 -1.26 22.60 -14.18
N THR A 246 -2.34 21.98 -13.68
CA THR A 246 -3.48 21.57 -14.54
C THR A 246 -4.23 22.75 -15.15
N ALA A 247 -4.31 23.89 -14.43
CA ALA A 247 -5.08 25.05 -14.90
C ALA A 247 -4.46 25.76 -16.11
N GLU A 248 -3.13 25.76 -16.22
CA GLU A 248 -2.38 26.46 -17.26
C GLU A 248 -1.68 25.51 -18.23
N ASP A 249 -1.79 24.19 -18.00
CA ASP A 249 -1.03 23.13 -18.70
C ASP A 249 0.48 23.43 -18.75
N ARG A 250 1.00 24.00 -17.66
CA ARG A 250 2.38 24.47 -17.56
C ARG A 250 3.22 23.53 -16.71
N LEU A 251 4.34 23.05 -17.27
CA LEU A 251 5.32 22.29 -16.51
C LEU A 251 6.02 23.21 -15.49
N VAL A 252 5.94 22.86 -14.21
CA VAL A 252 6.43 23.67 -13.08
C VAL A 252 7.50 22.97 -12.26
N GLY A 253 7.92 21.77 -12.64
CA GLY A 253 8.95 21.01 -11.94
C GLY A 253 8.94 19.53 -12.26
N ALA A 254 9.67 18.77 -11.45
CA ALA A 254 9.75 17.32 -11.53
C ALA A 254 9.60 16.68 -10.14
N CYS A 255 9.13 15.43 -10.12
CA CYS A 255 9.18 14.57 -8.96
C CYS A 255 9.54 13.15 -9.39
N ASP A 256 10.18 12.40 -8.51
CA ASP A 256 10.57 11.03 -8.83
C ASP A 256 10.32 10.06 -7.70
N LEU A 257 10.15 8.80 -8.09
CA LEU A 257 10.16 7.66 -7.21
C LEU A 257 11.04 6.59 -7.84
N THR A 258 12.15 6.26 -7.18
CA THR A 258 13.15 5.30 -7.65
C THR A 258 13.16 4.08 -6.76
N LEU A 259 12.95 2.88 -7.34
CA LEU A 259 13.10 1.61 -6.63
C LEU A 259 14.57 1.28 -6.41
N GLU A 260 15.06 1.50 -5.19
CA GLU A 260 16.43 1.12 -4.82
C GLU A 260 16.55 -0.39 -4.63
N HIS A 261 15.59 -1.00 -3.92
CA HIS A 261 15.44 -2.43 -3.70
C HIS A 261 14.04 -2.89 -4.08
N SER A 262 13.72 -4.15 -3.88
CA SER A 262 12.40 -4.70 -4.23
C SER A 262 11.24 -4.12 -3.40
N ASP A 263 11.54 -3.57 -2.23
CA ASP A 263 10.58 -3.11 -1.24
C ASP A 263 10.84 -1.71 -0.68
N GLU A 264 11.85 -1.00 -1.20
CA GLU A 264 12.17 0.39 -0.83
C GLU A 264 12.25 1.30 -2.05
N ALA A 265 11.76 2.54 -1.88
CA ALA A 265 11.84 3.57 -2.92
C ALA A 265 12.37 4.89 -2.36
N ASP A 266 13.21 5.57 -3.13
CA ASP A 266 13.68 6.94 -2.90
C ASP A 266 12.70 7.92 -3.56
N LEU A 267 12.30 8.95 -2.82
CA LEU A 267 11.38 10.01 -3.25
C LEU A 267 12.13 11.31 -3.44
N GLY A 268 12.05 11.89 -4.64
CA GLY A 268 12.61 13.20 -4.96
C GLY A 268 11.56 14.17 -5.52
N PHE A 269 11.86 15.47 -5.41
CA PHE A 269 11.08 16.53 -6.06
C PHE A 269 11.89 17.81 -6.23
N MET A 270 11.60 18.55 -7.28
CA MET A 270 12.16 19.85 -7.59
C MET A 270 11.13 20.71 -8.31
N LEU A 271 10.99 21.97 -7.91
CA LEU A 271 10.02 22.91 -8.49
C LEU A 271 10.67 24.20 -8.92
N SER A 272 10.15 24.78 -10.00
CA SER A 272 10.44 26.17 -10.38
C SER A 272 10.17 27.10 -9.20
N ARG A 273 11.05 28.10 -9.04
CA ARG A 273 10.96 29.11 -7.98
C ARG A 273 9.63 29.86 -7.96
N GLU A 274 9.04 30.11 -9.13
CA GLU A 274 7.78 30.85 -9.28
C GLU A 274 6.59 30.21 -8.57
N VAL A 275 6.64 28.89 -8.33
CA VAL A 275 5.54 28.14 -7.68
C VAL A 275 5.86 27.72 -6.25
N TRP A 276 6.98 28.17 -5.69
CA TRP A 276 7.29 27.88 -4.30
C TRP A 276 6.26 28.48 -3.34
N GLY A 277 6.07 27.83 -2.21
CA GLY A 277 5.09 28.24 -1.20
C GLY A 277 3.62 27.90 -1.53
N ARG A 278 3.32 27.45 -2.75
CA ARG A 278 1.94 27.08 -3.18
C ARG A 278 1.51 25.67 -2.75
N GLY A 279 2.41 24.88 -2.14
CA GLY A 279 2.11 23.52 -1.67
C GLY A 279 2.17 22.43 -2.75
N TYR A 280 2.61 22.73 -3.96
CA TYR A 280 2.68 21.79 -5.09
C TYR A 280 3.64 20.62 -4.83
N ALA A 281 4.82 20.89 -4.20
CA ALA A 281 5.73 19.81 -3.82
C ALA A 281 5.09 18.81 -2.84
N THR A 282 4.32 19.30 -1.87
CA THR A 282 3.62 18.42 -0.91
C THR A 282 2.54 17.60 -1.60
N GLU A 283 1.80 18.20 -2.54
CA GLU A 283 0.76 17.52 -3.31
C GLU A 283 1.33 16.41 -4.19
N ALA A 284 2.42 16.70 -4.92
CA ALA A 284 3.14 15.75 -5.75
C ALA A 284 3.76 14.60 -4.90
N ALA A 285 4.44 14.94 -3.79
CA ALA A 285 5.04 13.96 -2.89
C ALA A 285 3.99 13.01 -2.30
N ARG A 286 2.84 13.52 -1.84
CA ARG A 286 1.72 12.68 -1.36
C ARG A 286 1.18 11.74 -2.44
N ALA A 287 1.07 12.23 -3.67
CA ALA A 287 0.61 11.42 -4.79
C ALA A 287 1.58 10.27 -5.09
N LEU A 288 2.90 10.52 -5.02
CA LEU A 288 3.93 9.50 -5.22
C LEU A 288 4.03 8.54 -4.03
N VAL A 289 3.94 9.00 -2.78
CA VAL A 289 3.88 8.13 -1.59
C VAL A 289 2.71 7.15 -1.72
N ARG A 290 1.54 7.65 -2.13
CA ARG A 290 0.37 6.81 -2.38
C ARG A 290 0.62 5.80 -3.50
N ALA A 291 1.20 6.23 -4.62
CA ALA A 291 1.51 5.35 -5.76
C ALA A 291 2.54 4.26 -5.36
N GLY A 292 3.57 4.62 -4.62
CA GLY A 292 4.58 3.68 -4.14
C GLY A 292 3.97 2.55 -3.31
N PHE A 293 3.11 2.88 -2.36
CA PHE A 293 2.47 1.87 -1.52
C PHE A 293 1.34 1.11 -2.24
N ASP A 294 0.45 1.81 -2.96
CA ASP A 294 -0.73 1.19 -3.57
C ASP A 294 -0.39 0.40 -4.85
N GLU A 295 0.56 0.88 -5.68
CA GLU A 295 0.81 0.38 -7.03
C GLU A 295 2.16 -0.34 -7.17
N LEU A 296 3.25 0.21 -6.61
CA LEU A 296 4.54 -0.48 -6.61
C LEU A 296 4.63 -1.54 -5.51
N GLY A 297 3.86 -1.38 -4.42
CA GLY A 297 3.83 -2.33 -3.31
C GLY A 297 5.09 -2.30 -2.45
N VAL A 298 5.81 -1.18 -2.44
CA VAL A 298 6.98 -1.02 -1.56
C VAL A 298 6.55 -1.03 -0.10
N LYS A 299 7.48 -1.38 0.79
CA LYS A 299 7.25 -1.39 2.24
C LYS A 299 7.72 -0.12 2.91
N ARG A 300 8.65 0.59 2.29
CA ARG A 300 9.24 1.80 2.82
C ARG A 300 9.53 2.80 1.69
N ILE A 301 9.22 4.07 1.95
CA ILE A 301 9.60 5.19 1.09
C ILE A 301 10.48 6.10 1.93
N PHE A 302 11.63 6.47 1.40
CA PHE A 302 12.54 7.39 2.05
C PHE A 302 12.91 8.55 1.13
N ALA A 303 13.47 9.58 1.71
CA ALA A 303 14.01 10.74 1.00
C ALA A 303 15.14 11.35 1.80
N THR A 304 16.10 11.97 1.13
CA THR A 304 17.13 12.75 1.80
C THR A 304 17.05 14.22 1.38
N CYS A 305 17.31 15.14 2.31
CA CYS A 305 17.46 16.55 1.99
C CYS A 305 18.62 17.15 2.78
N ASP A 306 19.27 18.16 2.19
CA ASP A 306 20.31 18.92 2.89
C ASP A 306 19.76 19.49 4.21
N VAL A 307 20.56 19.47 5.28
CA VAL A 307 20.15 19.97 6.61
C VAL A 307 19.75 21.44 6.61
N ALA A 308 20.27 22.24 5.67
CA ALA A 308 19.89 23.63 5.49
C ALA A 308 18.63 23.83 4.64
N ASN A 309 18.14 22.78 3.97
CA ASN A 309 16.92 22.83 3.14
C ASN A 309 15.66 22.62 3.96
N HIS A 310 15.35 23.58 4.83
CA HIS A 310 14.14 23.51 5.68
C HIS A 310 12.83 23.46 4.88
N ALA A 311 12.82 23.94 3.62
CA ALA A 311 11.65 23.88 2.77
C ALA A 311 11.34 22.43 2.36
N SER A 312 12.33 21.68 1.88
CA SER A 312 12.18 20.25 1.56
C SER A 312 11.83 19.43 2.80
N ALA A 313 12.49 19.68 3.94
CA ALA A 313 12.16 19.03 5.22
C ALA A 313 10.65 19.15 5.55
N ARG A 314 10.11 20.38 5.49
CA ARG A 314 8.67 20.61 5.73
C ARG A 314 7.75 19.93 4.70
N VAL A 315 8.18 19.79 3.45
CA VAL A 315 7.42 19.04 2.43
C VAL A 315 7.34 17.58 2.79
N LEU A 316 8.48 16.96 3.14
CA LEU A 316 8.55 15.55 3.52
C LEU A 316 7.70 15.25 4.77
N GLU A 317 7.79 16.10 5.80
CA GLU A 317 6.95 15.99 6.99
C GLU A 317 5.46 16.07 6.67
N LYS A 318 5.06 17.03 5.82
CA LYS A 318 3.66 17.18 5.37
C LYS A 318 3.21 16.04 4.46
N ALA A 319 4.11 15.36 3.78
CA ALA A 319 3.82 14.15 3.00
C ALA A 319 3.70 12.89 3.88
N GLY A 320 3.97 13.02 5.19
CA GLY A 320 3.83 11.94 6.17
C GLY A 320 5.13 11.25 6.53
N LEU A 321 6.27 11.64 5.93
CA LEU A 321 7.57 11.07 6.26
C LEU A 321 8.05 11.62 7.61
N ARG A 322 8.77 10.79 8.38
CA ARG A 322 9.34 11.15 9.67
C ARG A 322 10.85 11.18 9.56
N ARG A 323 11.51 12.14 10.22
CA ARG A 323 12.97 12.18 10.26
C ARG A 323 13.50 11.03 11.12
N GLU A 324 14.32 10.18 10.50
CA GLU A 324 14.94 9.01 11.16
C GLU A 324 16.39 9.25 11.57
N ALA A 325 17.15 10.00 10.75
CA ALA A 325 18.57 10.20 11.01
C ALA A 325 19.10 11.53 10.45
N THR A 326 20.28 11.89 10.91
CA THR A 326 21.18 12.86 10.28
C THR A 326 22.38 12.08 9.75
N LEU A 327 22.63 12.22 8.45
CA LEU A 327 23.71 11.52 7.74
C LEU A 327 24.88 12.49 7.54
N ASP A 328 25.86 12.41 8.42
CA ASP A 328 27.07 13.25 8.32
C ASP A 328 27.91 12.84 7.12
N ARG A 329 28.44 13.85 6.40
CA ARG A 329 29.29 13.63 5.22
C ARG A 329 28.66 12.62 4.25
N HIS A 330 27.35 12.76 4.03
CA HIS A 330 26.51 11.82 3.26
C HIS A 330 26.92 11.76 1.79
N LYS A 331 27.15 12.92 1.18
CA LYS A 331 27.57 13.03 -0.22
C LYS A 331 28.62 14.11 -0.38
N PHE A 332 29.59 13.87 -1.25
CA PHE A 332 30.55 14.88 -1.68
C PHE A 332 30.01 15.55 -2.95
N ALA A 333 29.71 16.83 -2.86
CA ALA A 333 29.16 17.60 -3.97
C ALA A 333 29.64 19.05 -3.90
N LYS A 334 29.84 19.70 -5.04
CA LYS A 334 30.29 21.11 -5.11
C LYS A 334 31.53 21.37 -4.24
N GLU A 335 32.48 20.43 -4.31
CA GLU A 335 33.78 20.49 -3.58
C GLU A 335 33.66 20.44 -2.05
N MET A 336 32.48 20.05 -1.50
CA MET A 336 32.28 19.95 -0.07
C MET A 336 31.47 18.68 0.30
N TRP A 337 31.67 18.23 1.55
CA TRP A 337 30.84 17.19 2.12
C TRP A 337 29.52 17.78 2.62
N CYS A 338 28.41 17.25 2.12
CA CYS A 338 27.08 17.65 2.53
C CYS A 338 26.57 16.72 3.62
N THR A 339 25.92 17.29 4.63
CA THR A 339 25.17 16.56 5.65
C THR A 339 23.69 16.59 5.28
N SER A 340 23.00 15.46 5.39
CA SER A 340 21.59 15.34 5.02
C SER A 340 20.74 14.81 6.17
N PHE A 341 19.50 15.26 6.24
CA PHE A 341 18.46 14.53 6.99
C PHE A 341 17.94 13.38 6.14
N LEU A 342 17.73 12.22 6.78
CA LEU A 342 17.00 11.10 6.23
C LEU A 342 15.58 11.11 6.78
N TYR A 343 14.62 11.13 5.89
CA TYR A 343 13.20 11.01 6.18
C TYR A 343 12.67 9.70 5.61
N ALA A 344 11.75 9.04 6.30
CA ALA A 344 11.10 7.85 5.78
C ALA A 344 9.68 7.69 6.31
N ILE A 345 8.90 6.84 5.62
CA ILE A 345 7.60 6.36 6.04
C ILE A 345 7.48 4.89 5.65
N THR A 346 7.04 4.05 6.59
CA THR A 346 6.71 2.66 6.29
C THR A 346 5.25 2.53 5.84
N PHE A 347 4.94 1.40 5.20
CA PHE A 347 3.57 1.09 4.80
C PHE A 347 2.60 1.10 5.99
N GLU A 348 3.03 0.58 7.15
CA GLU A 348 2.24 0.56 8.38
C GLU A 348 1.94 1.97 8.88
N GLN A 349 2.96 2.83 8.94
CA GLN A 349 2.80 4.24 9.34
C GLN A 349 1.87 5.00 8.39
N TRP A 350 2.00 4.76 7.08
CA TRP A 350 1.14 5.39 6.09
C TRP A 350 -0.32 4.98 6.21
N LEU A 351 -0.59 3.72 6.57
CA LEU A 351 -1.95 3.27 6.84
C LEU A 351 -2.56 3.97 8.05
N GLU A 352 -1.78 4.24 9.10
CA GLU A 352 -2.26 5.00 10.27
C GLU A 352 -2.75 6.39 9.87
N THR A 353 -2.02 7.08 8.97
CA THR A 353 -2.39 8.44 8.51
C THR A 353 -3.63 8.50 7.62
N ARG A 354 -4.12 7.37 7.12
CA ARG A 354 -5.35 7.30 6.29
C ARG A 354 -6.64 7.28 7.10
N TYR A 355 -6.55 7.05 8.40
CA TYR A 355 -7.70 6.84 9.29
C TYR A 355 -7.85 7.94 10.36
N ASP A 356 -6.95 8.94 10.35
CA ASP A 356 -7.08 10.23 11.05
C ASP A 356 -7.67 11.29 10.10
#